data_6b1ffc5b8e374ad2698cea86d717c86f
#
_entry.id   6b1ffc5b8e374ad2698cea86d717c86f
#
_cell.length_a   1.000
_cell.length_b   1.000
_cell.length_c   1.000
_cell.angle_alpha   90.00
_cell.angle_beta   90.00
_cell.angle_gamma   90.00
#
_symmetry.space_group_name_H-M   'P 1'
#
loop_
_entity.id
_entity.type
_entity.pdbx_description
1 polymer ?
#
loop_
_entity_poly.entity_id
_entity_poly.type
_entity_poly.pdbx_seq_one_letter_code
_entity_poly.pdbx_strand_id
1 'polypeptide(L)'
;MSNDTAYTKSFSSNSSFSSLCFIKLVNMGAKIFLVVLFLSTLLFPLASSSSNDGLVRIGLKKMKFDQNNRLAARLESKEGDALRASIGKYNFRGKLGDSEDTDIVALKNYMDAQYFGEIGVGTPPQKFTVIFDTGSSNLWVPSSKCYFSVPCFFHSKYKSSQSSTYKMNGKSAAIQYGSGAISGFFSQDDVKVGDLVVTDQEFIEATREPSVTFLVAKFDGILGLGFQEISVGKAVPVWYNMVKQGLIKEPVFSFWLNRNTKEEQGGEIVFGGVDPNHFKGEITYVPVTQKGYWQFDMGDVLIDGKATGYCKSGCSAIADSGTSLVAGPTTVITMINQAIGASGVASQQCKAVIQQYGQTIMDLLLAEAHPKKICSQVGVCTFDGTRGVSMGIESVVDEKAGRSAGLQDGMCSACEMAVIWMENQLKQNQTQDRILNYVNELCERLPSPLGESAVDCGKLSSMPRVSFTIGGKVFDLSPDEYILKVGEGDKAQCISGFTGLDIPPPRGPLWILGDVFMGRYHTVFDYGKLRVGFAEAA
;
A
#
# COMPACT_ATOMS: atom_id res chain seq x y z
N MET A 1 -104.29 0.41 -46.91
CA MET A 1 -104.15 1.86 -46.83
C MET A 1 -102.66 2.19 -46.73
N SER A 2 -102.21 2.73 -47.74
CA SER A 2 -101.15 3.73 -48.07
C SER A 2 -99.75 3.38 -47.57
N ASN A 3 -98.87 3.12 -48.48
CA ASN A 3 -97.96 4.00 -49.20
C ASN A 3 -96.81 4.49 -48.29
N ASP A 4 -95.56 4.58 -48.61
CA ASP A 4 -94.91 4.69 -49.90
C ASP A 4 -93.39 4.51 -49.79
N THR A 5 -92.87 4.04 -50.87
CA THR A 5 -91.67 4.44 -51.60
C THR A 5 -90.28 4.40 -51.01
N ALA A 6 -89.50 3.67 -51.76
CA ALA A 6 -88.05 3.54 -51.83
C ALA A 6 -87.28 4.83 -52.01
N TYR A 7 -86.06 4.82 -51.54
CA TYR A 7 -84.94 5.51 -52.22
C TYR A 7 -83.61 4.76 -51.94
N THR A 8 -83.10 4.12 -52.94
CA THR A 8 -81.77 3.62 -53.06
C THR A 8 -80.80 4.77 -53.25
N LYS A 9 -79.80 4.91 -52.41
CA LYS A 9 -78.54 5.60 -52.70
C LYS A 9 -77.38 4.71 -52.48
N SER A 10 -76.69 4.44 -53.56
CA SER A 10 -75.39 3.83 -53.62
C SER A 10 -74.35 4.68 -52.89
N PHE A 11 -73.59 4.07 -51.99
CA PHE A 11 -72.37 4.67 -51.47
C PHE A 11 -71.20 3.87 -51.93
N SER A 12 -70.36 4.44 -52.77
CA SER A 12 -69.04 3.86 -53.14
C SER A 12 -68.15 3.80 -51.96
N SER A 13 -67.56 2.66 -51.72
CA SER A 13 -66.64 2.37 -50.66
C SER A 13 -65.33 3.09 -50.89
N ASN A 14 -64.95 3.97 -49.98
CA ASN A 14 -63.60 4.50 -49.87
C ASN A 14 -62.76 3.46 -49.04
N SER A 15 -62.10 2.53 -49.74
CA SER A 15 -61.20 1.52 -49.16
C SER A 15 -59.78 2.02 -48.82
N SER A 16 -59.56 3.37 -48.93
CA SER A 16 -58.20 3.95 -48.68
C SER A 16 -57.97 4.43 -47.26
N PHE A 17 -58.99 4.57 -46.42
CA PHE A 17 -58.79 5.09 -45.04
C PHE A 17 -58.42 3.98 -44.01
N SER A 18 -58.79 2.73 -44.20
CA SER A 18 -58.47 1.62 -43.28
C SER A 18 -57.05 1.10 -43.46
N SER A 19 -56.49 1.15 -44.68
CA SER A 19 -55.09 0.70 -44.92
C SER A 19 -54.04 1.64 -44.31
N LEU A 20 -54.27 2.99 -44.34
CA LEU A 20 -53.32 3.93 -43.74
C LEU A 20 -53.33 3.90 -42.21
N CYS A 21 -54.49 3.60 -41.60
CA CYS A 21 -54.59 3.49 -40.15
C CYS A 21 -53.92 2.19 -39.66
N PHE A 22 -54.04 1.07 -40.40
CA PHE A 22 -53.40 -0.20 -40.08
C PHE A 22 -51.87 -0.12 -40.26
N ILE A 23 -51.38 0.52 -41.33
CA ILE A 23 -49.92 0.74 -41.55
C ILE A 23 -49.32 1.66 -40.48
N LYS A 24 -50.05 2.70 -40.02
CA LYS A 24 -49.57 3.55 -38.89
C LYS A 24 -49.57 2.82 -37.56
N LEU A 25 -50.56 1.95 -37.28
CA LEU A 25 -50.59 1.14 -36.05
C LEU A 25 -49.49 0.07 -36.04
N VAL A 26 -49.23 -0.60 -37.16
CA VAL A 26 -48.18 -1.59 -37.30
C VAL A 26 -46.79 -0.94 -37.17
N ASN A 27 -46.57 0.26 -37.78
CA ASN A 27 -45.32 1.01 -37.64
C ASN A 27 -45.14 1.59 -36.23
N MET A 28 -46.21 1.94 -35.52
CA MET A 28 -46.14 2.40 -34.13
C MET A 28 -45.85 1.22 -33.19
N GLY A 29 -46.43 0.05 -33.42
CA GLY A 29 -46.13 -1.18 -32.69
C GLY A 29 -44.69 -1.65 -32.89
N ALA A 30 -44.18 -1.62 -34.12
CA ALA A 30 -42.78 -1.96 -34.42
C ALA A 30 -41.79 -0.97 -33.78
N LYS A 31 -42.10 0.32 -33.73
CA LYS A 31 -41.26 1.31 -33.02
C LYS A 31 -41.32 1.15 -31.52
N ILE A 32 -42.45 0.84 -30.93
CA ILE A 32 -42.59 0.54 -29.51
C ILE A 32 -41.85 -0.76 -29.17
N PHE A 33 -41.94 -1.79 -30.02
CA PHE A 33 -41.21 -3.06 -29.82
C PHE A 33 -39.70 -2.86 -29.92
N LEU A 34 -39.21 -2.04 -30.87
CA LEU A 34 -37.80 -1.66 -30.97
C LEU A 34 -37.31 -0.85 -29.76
N VAL A 35 -38.12 0.09 -29.26
CA VAL A 35 -37.79 0.90 -28.08
C VAL A 35 -37.80 0.02 -26.82
N VAL A 36 -38.76 -0.89 -26.68
CA VAL A 36 -38.77 -1.85 -25.54
C VAL A 36 -37.61 -2.84 -25.63
N LEU A 37 -37.24 -3.31 -26.83
CA LEU A 37 -36.07 -4.14 -27.04
C LEU A 37 -34.78 -3.39 -26.72
N PHE A 38 -34.67 -2.12 -27.11
CA PHE A 38 -33.49 -1.28 -26.80
C PHE A 38 -33.42 -0.91 -25.32
N LEU A 39 -34.55 -0.63 -24.67
CA LEU A 39 -34.64 -0.41 -23.24
C LEU A 39 -34.37 -1.69 -22.44
N SER A 40 -34.78 -2.87 -22.93
CA SER A 40 -34.48 -4.14 -22.29
C SER A 40 -33.00 -4.51 -22.40
N THR A 41 -32.32 -4.15 -23.50
CA THR A 41 -30.86 -4.33 -23.62
C THR A 41 -30.06 -3.34 -22.77
N LEU A 42 -30.63 -2.17 -22.44
CA LEU A 42 -30.01 -1.20 -21.51
C LEU A 42 -30.29 -1.52 -20.03
N LEU A 43 -31.35 -2.30 -19.75
CA LEU A 43 -31.74 -2.70 -18.40
C LEU A 43 -31.24 -4.10 -17.98
N PHE A 44 -30.70 -4.89 -18.92
CA PHE A 44 -29.88 -6.02 -18.50
C PHE A 44 -28.52 -5.47 -18.12
N PRO A 45 -28.13 -5.47 -16.81
CA PRO A 45 -26.74 -5.39 -16.51
C PRO A 45 -26.07 -6.49 -17.33
N LEU A 46 -24.99 -6.16 -18.02
CA LEU A 46 -24.07 -7.15 -18.55
C LEU A 46 -23.85 -8.13 -17.40
N ALA A 47 -24.55 -9.25 -17.43
CA ALA A 47 -24.26 -10.35 -16.54
C ALA A 47 -22.83 -10.69 -16.88
N SER A 48 -21.91 -10.20 -16.05
CA SER A 48 -20.56 -10.73 -15.98
C SER A 48 -20.77 -12.22 -15.85
N SER A 49 -20.45 -12.96 -16.88
CA SER A 49 -20.38 -14.41 -16.83
C SER A 49 -19.47 -14.71 -15.67
N SER A 50 -20.01 -14.98 -14.50
CA SER A 50 -19.23 -15.59 -13.43
C SER A 50 -18.79 -16.92 -14.01
N SER A 51 -17.54 -16.98 -14.44
CA SER A 51 -16.92 -18.22 -14.77
C SER A 51 -17.08 -19.09 -13.53
N ASN A 52 -17.69 -20.26 -13.67
CA ASN A 52 -17.99 -21.18 -12.55
C ASN A 52 -16.69 -21.91 -12.13
N ASP A 53 -15.56 -21.16 -12.10
CA ASP A 53 -14.21 -21.65 -11.79
C ASP A 53 -13.95 -21.71 -10.27
N GLY A 54 -14.90 -21.18 -9.47
CA GLY A 54 -14.81 -21.14 -8.01
C GLY A 54 -13.85 -20.05 -7.49
N LEU A 55 -13.46 -19.10 -8.34
CA LEU A 55 -12.64 -17.96 -7.97
C LEU A 55 -13.51 -16.75 -7.62
N VAL A 56 -13.15 -16.03 -6.58
CA VAL A 56 -13.79 -14.78 -6.18
C VAL A 56 -12.86 -13.62 -6.53
N ARG A 57 -13.36 -12.73 -7.39
CA ARG A 57 -12.60 -11.62 -7.95
C ARG A 57 -13.08 -10.29 -7.38
N ILE A 58 -12.15 -9.47 -6.90
CA ILE A 58 -12.40 -8.11 -6.44
C ILE A 58 -11.62 -7.16 -7.33
N GLY A 59 -12.33 -6.36 -8.13
CA GLY A 59 -11.72 -5.31 -8.92
C GLY A 59 -11.13 -4.23 -8.03
N LEU A 60 -9.87 -3.90 -8.24
CA LEU A 60 -9.17 -2.84 -7.54
C LEU A 60 -9.25 -1.53 -8.32
N LYS A 61 -9.42 -0.43 -7.62
CA LYS A 61 -9.29 0.91 -8.16
C LYS A 61 -7.88 1.40 -7.88
N LYS A 62 -7.36 2.21 -8.80
CA LYS A 62 -6.03 2.80 -8.71
C LYS A 62 -6.13 4.26 -8.30
N MET A 63 -5.31 4.68 -7.35
CA MET A 63 -5.13 6.08 -7.03
C MET A 63 -4.17 6.71 -8.04
N LYS A 64 -4.54 7.88 -8.61
CA LYS A 64 -3.60 8.67 -9.41
C LYS A 64 -2.73 9.49 -8.46
N PHE A 65 -1.42 9.39 -8.63
CA PHE A 65 -0.46 10.26 -7.98
C PHE A 65 -0.69 11.70 -8.45
N ASP A 66 -1.11 12.58 -7.56
CA ASP A 66 -1.24 14.01 -7.86
C ASP A 66 -0.39 14.89 -6.91
N GLN A 67 -0.20 16.17 -7.29
CA GLN A 67 0.59 17.11 -6.50
C GLN A 67 -0.05 17.46 -5.15
N ASN A 68 -1.37 17.31 -5.00
CA ASN A 68 -2.07 17.64 -3.76
C ASN A 68 -1.78 16.60 -2.69
N ASN A 69 -1.74 15.30 -3.07
CA ASN A 69 -1.35 14.22 -2.18
C ASN A 69 0.10 14.38 -1.69
N ARG A 70 0.99 14.87 -2.59
CA ARG A 70 2.38 15.17 -2.25
C ARG A 70 2.53 16.37 -1.32
N LEU A 71 1.68 17.41 -1.49
CA LEU A 71 1.68 18.57 -0.60
C LEU A 71 1.20 18.19 0.80
N ALA A 72 0.19 17.35 0.90
CA ALA A 72 -0.34 16.86 2.17
C ALA A 72 0.72 16.06 2.95
N ALA A 73 1.49 15.18 2.30
CA ALA A 73 2.58 14.47 2.94
C ALA A 73 3.75 15.38 3.36
N ARG A 74 4.02 16.47 2.61
CA ARG A 74 4.99 17.49 3.03
C ARG A 74 4.52 18.30 4.24
N LEU A 75 3.21 18.53 4.35
CA LEU A 75 2.62 19.20 5.52
C LEU A 75 2.68 18.30 6.75
N GLU A 76 2.49 16.98 6.57
CA GLU A 76 2.58 16.00 7.65
C GLU A 76 3.95 15.99 8.34
N SER A 77 5.04 16.14 7.59
CA SER A 77 6.39 16.19 8.17
C SER A 77 6.67 17.44 9.01
N LYS A 78 5.99 18.56 8.72
CA LYS A 78 6.17 19.83 9.46
C LYS A 78 5.13 20.04 10.55
N GLU A 79 3.89 19.62 10.32
CA GLU A 79 2.79 19.77 11.27
C GLU A 79 2.66 18.60 12.23
N GLY A 80 3.08 17.41 11.85
CA GLY A 80 3.16 16.24 12.73
C GLY A 80 3.98 16.54 13.96
N ASP A 81 5.11 17.21 13.82
CA ASP A 81 5.99 17.61 14.93
C ASP A 81 5.36 18.73 15.77
N ALA A 82 4.67 19.70 15.15
CA ALA A 82 3.95 20.74 15.85
C ALA A 82 2.70 20.20 16.56
N LEU A 83 2.00 19.23 15.96
CA LEU A 83 0.83 18.59 16.52
C LEU A 83 1.22 17.62 17.65
N ARG A 84 2.30 16.84 17.49
CA ARG A 84 2.88 16.02 18.59
C ARG A 84 3.30 16.87 19.77
N ALA A 85 3.89 18.05 19.53
CA ALA A 85 4.26 19.02 20.56
C ALA A 85 3.01 19.62 21.25
N SER A 86 1.88 19.79 20.56
CA SER A 86 0.63 20.29 21.13
C SER A 86 -0.15 19.20 21.88
N ILE A 87 -0.15 17.96 21.42
CA ILE A 87 -0.79 16.82 22.09
C ILE A 87 -0.05 16.45 23.38
N GLY A 88 1.26 16.61 23.44
CA GLY A 88 2.06 16.45 24.66
C GLY A 88 1.71 17.42 25.80
N LYS A 89 0.97 18.51 25.51
CA LYS A 89 0.46 19.45 26.52
C LYS A 89 -0.85 19.02 27.18
N TYR A 90 -1.60 18.13 26.57
CA TYR A 90 -2.83 17.58 27.14
C TYR A 90 -2.56 16.16 27.63
N ASN A 91 -2.14 16.06 28.90
CA ASN A 91 -1.99 14.79 29.62
C ASN A 91 -3.34 14.01 29.63
N PHE A 92 -3.54 13.14 28.64
CA PHE A 92 -4.59 12.14 28.67
C PHE A 92 -4.00 10.82 29.19
N ARG A 93 -3.98 10.65 30.51
CA ARG A 93 -3.70 9.38 31.18
C ARG A 93 -4.89 8.44 30.97
N GLY A 94 -4.93 7.74 29.87
CA GLY A 94 -5.73 6.53 29.71
C GLY A 94 -4.79 5.33 29.92
N LYS A 95 -5.01 4.53 30.97
CA LYS A 95 -4.34 3.24 31.14
C LYS A 95 -4.61 2.39 29.92
N LEU A 96 -3.60 2.24 29.04
CA LEU A 96 -3.53 1.13 28.10
C LEU A 96 -3.16 -0.11 28.93
N GLY A 97 -4.02 -1.12 28.88
CA GLY A 97 -3.78 -2.38 29.55
C GLY A 97 -2.56 -3.07 28.94
N ASP A 98 -1.74 -3.65 29.80
CA ASP A 98 -0.64 -4.53 29.46
C ASP A 98 -1.10 -5.59 28.44
N SER A 99 -0.64 -5.49 27.21
CA SER A 99 -0.59 -6.60 26.26
C SER A 99 0.87 -6.98 26.09
N GLU A 100 1.27 -8.03 26.78
CA GLU A 100 2.54 -8.69 26.58
C GLU A 100 2.69 -9.14 25.12
N ASP A 101 3.84 -8.82 24.53
CA ASP A 101 4.46 -9.43 23.36
C ASP A 101 3.66 -9.46 22.04
N THR A 102 3.56 -8.34 21.39
CA THR A 102 3.51 -8.33 19.92
C THR A 102 4.30 -7.14 19.41
N ASP A 103 5.55 -7.36 19.03
CA ASP A 103 6.35 -6.40 18.28
C ASP A 103 5.72 -6.17 16.91
N ILE A 104 4.82 -5.21 16.82
CA ILE A 104 4.25 -4.77 15.55
C ILE A 104 5.26 -3.86 14.89
N VAL A 105 5.86 -4.37 13.82
CA VAL A 105 6.70 -3.56 12.95
C VAL A 105 5.80 -2.65 12.14
N ALA A 106 5.78 -1.37 12.47
CA ALA A 106 5.08 -0.37 11.69
C ALA A 106 5.83 -0.14 10.37
N LEU A 107 5.32 -0.68 9.27
CA LEU A 107 5.85 -0.40 7.94
C LEU A 107 5.43 1.01 7.54
N LYS A 108 6.38 1.87 7.18
CA LYS A 108 6.09 3.22 6.67
C LYS A 108 5.51 3.08 5.26
N ASN A 109 4.22 3.34 5.13
CA ASN A 109 3.62 3.58 3.84
C ASN A 109 3.87 5.06 3.49
N TYR A 110 4.80 5.32 2.58
CA TYR A 110 4.96 6.63 1.99
C TYR A 110 3.88 6.81 0.93
N MET A 111 2.89 7.65 1.27
CA MET A 111 1.90 8.16 0.34
C MET A 111 1.42 7.12 -0.68
N ASP A 112 0.41 6.40 -0.29
CA ASP A 112 -0.50 5.78 -1.20
C ASP A 112 -0.33 4.28 -1.42
N ALA A 113 -1.08 3.55 -0.65
CA ALA A 113 -1.67 2.37 -1.22
C ALA A 113 -2.37 2.81 -2.51
N GLN A 114 -1.78 2.48 -3.65
CA GLN A 114 -2.30 2.89 -4.94
C GLN A 114 -3.56 2.12 -5.32
N TYR A 115 -3.83 1.01 -4.65
CA TYR A 115 -4.88 0.07 -5.00
C TYR A 115 -5.80 -0.22 -3.82
N PHE A 116 -7.10 -0.03 -4.04
CA PHE A 116 -8.13 -0.27 -3.03
C PHE A 116 -9.37 -0.89 -3.68
N GLY A 117 -10.15 -1.64 -2.91
CA GLY A 117 -11.38 -2.26 -3.36
C GLY A 117 -12.52 -2.04 -2.39
N GLU A 118 -13.72 -2.49 -2.76
CA GLU A 118 -14.94 -2.31 -1.95
C GLU A 118 -15.24 -3.58 -1.14
N ILE A 119 -15.57 -3.37 0.13
CA ILE A 119 -16.16 -4.39 1.02
C ILE A 119 -17.47 -3.89 1.62
N GLY A 120 -18.24 -4.81 2.20
CA GLY A 120 -19.42 -4.47 3.00
C GLY A 120 -19.27 -4.97 4.43
N VAL A 121 -19.68 -4.19 5.43
CA VAL A 121 -19.69 -4.60 6.84
C VAL A 121 -21.11 -4.47 7.40
N GLY A 122 -21.59 -5.53 8.02
CA GLY A 122 -22.93 -5.59 8.62
C GLY A 122 -24.03 -6.11 7.70
N THR A 123 -25.23 -6.24 8.27
CA THR A 123 -26.43 -6.70 7.58
C THR A 123 -27.59 -5.71 7.80
N PRO A 124 -28.03 -4.94 6.76
CA PRO A 124 -27.51 -4.94 5.39
C PRO A 124 -26.08 -4.40 5.29
N PRO A 125 -25.31 -4.76 4.25
CA PRO A 125 -23.92 -4.36 4.12
C PRO A 125 -23.75 -2.84 4.00
N GLN A 126 -22.95 -2.25 4.87
CA GLN A 126 -22.48 -0.88 4.78
C GLN A 126 -21.17 -0.88 3.99
N LYS A 127 -21.09 -0.07 2.94
CA LYS A 127 -19.97 -0.08 1.98
C LYS A 127 -18.77 0.71 2.49
N PHE A 128 -17.59 0.13 2.32
CA PHE A 128 -16.30 0.75 2.62
C PHE A 128 -15.30 0.45 1.50
N THR A 129 -14.49 1.44 1.17
CA THR A 129 -13.30 1.23 0.36
C THR A 129 -12.13 0.90 1.28
N VAL A 130 -11.42 -0.19 1.01
CA VAL A 130 -10.31 -0.64 1.84
C VAL A 130 -9.09 -1.01 1.01
N ILE A 131 -7.92 -0.85 1.62
CA ILE A 131 -6.70 -1.48 1.12
C ILE A 131 -6.74 -2.95 1.52
N PHE A 132 -6.41 -3.85 0.58
CA PHE A 132 -6.12 -5.24 0.85
C PHE A 132 -4.62 -5.38 1.13
N ASP A 133 -4.25 -5.45 2.40
CA ASP A 133 -2.90 -5.22 2.88
C ASP A 133 -2.24 -6.51 3.38
N THR A 134 -1.26 -7.04 2.65
CA THR A 134 -0.50 -8.23 3.07
C THR A 134 0.56 -7.93 4.12
N GLY A 135 0.81 -6.65 4.41
CA GLY A 135 1.71 -6.17 5.46
C GLY A 135 1.05 -5.99 6.82
N SER A 136 -0.27 -6.19 6.95
CA SER A 136 -0.98 -6.20 8.24
C SER A 136 -2.04 -7.29 8.30
N SER A 137 -2.70 -7.47 9.47
CA SER A 137 -3.58 -8.64 9.70
C SER A 137 -4.93 -8.30 10.32
N ASN A 138 -5.22 -7.04 10.59
CA ASN A 138 -6.49 -6.62 11.14
C ASN A 138 -7.39 -5.98 10.08
N LEU A 139 -8.70 -6.18 10.21
CA LEU A 139 -9.70 -5.34 9.53
C LEU A 139 -10.05 -4.16 10.44
N TRP A 140 -10.04 -2.94 9.90
CA TRP A 140 -10.61 -1.79 10.55
C TRP A 140 -11.31 -0.85 9.58
N VAL A 141 -12.36 -0.18 10.08
CA VAL A 141 -13.10 0.88 9.39
C VAL A 141 -13.44 2.00 10.37
N PRO A 142 -13.66 3.25 9.92
CA PRO A 142 -14.05 4.34 10.79
C PRO A 142 -15.38 4.06 11.47
N SER A 143 -15.48 4.37 12.76
CA SER A 143 -16.71 4.24 13.54
C SER A 143 -17.60 5.47 13.42
N SER A 144 -18.91 5.28 13.51
CA SER A 144 -19.85 6.39 13.74
C SER A 144 -19.57 7.14 15.05
N LYS A 145 -18.78 6.55 15.95
CA LYS A 145 -18.32 7.17 17.20
C LYS A 145 -17.02 7.97 17.05
N CYS A 146 -16.47 8.10 15.84
CA CYS A 146 -15.32 8.96 15.56
C CYS A 146 -15.77 10.42 15.42
N TYR A 147 -15.70 11.18 16.50
CA TYR A 147 -16.20 12.57 16.56
C TYR A 147 -15.10 13.62 16.48
N PHE A 148 -13.88 13.30 16.90
CA PHE A 148 -12.82 14.29 17.11
C PHE A 148 -11.60 14.11 16.18
N SER A 149 -11.71 13.26 15.18
CA SER A 149 -10.66 13.05 14.17
C SER A 149 -11.11 13.62 12.84
N VAL A 150 -10.34 14.57 12.30
CA VAL A 150 -10.68 15.26 11.04
C VAL A 150 -10.85 14.26 9.88
N PRO A 151 -9.99 13.24 9.69
CA PRO A 151 -10.16 12.25 8.64
C PRO A 151 -11.53 11.57 8.66
N CYS A 152 -12.05 11.25 9.85
CA CYS A 152 -13.35 10.60 9.98
C CYS A 152 -14.54 11.42 9.45
N PHE A 153 -14.39 12.71 9.16
CA PHE A 153 -15.47 13.49 8.55
C PHE A 153 -15.57 13.27 7.04
N PHE A 154 -14.50 12.78 6.42
CA PHE A 154 -14.42 12.61 4.98
C PHE A 154 -14.59 11.16 4.55
N HIS A 155 -14.59 10.21 5.48
CA HIS A 155 -14.70 8.77 5.23
C HIS A 155 -16.05 8.21 5.62
N SER A 156 -16.43 7.08 5.00
CA SER A 156 -17.58 6.28 5.38
C SER A 156 -17.43 5.79 6.82
N LYS A 157 -18.52 5.81 7.60
CA LYS A 157 -18.49 5.40 9.01
C LYS A 157 -19.42 4.24 9.26
N TYR A 158 -18.92 3.20 9.91
CA TYR A 158 -19.71 2.06 10.33
C TYR A 158 -20.68 2.44 11.45
N LYS A 159 -21.94 2.03 11.29
CA LYS A 159 -23.03 2.27 12.23
C LYS A 159 -23.56 0.95 12.76
N SER A 160 -23.11 0.53 13.93
CA SER A 160 -23.50 -0.73 14.56
C SER A 160 -25.01 -0.86 14.77
N SER A 161 -25.71 0.26 15.04
CA SER A 161 -27.17 0.28 15.18
C SER A 161 -27.95 -0.02 13.90
N GLN A 162 -27.28 -0.02 12.74
CA GLN A 162 -27.89 -0.32 11.43
C GLN A 162 -27.59 -1.75 10.95
N SER A 163 -26.91 -2.57 11.75
CA SER A 163 -26.63 -3.96 11.43
C SER A 163 -27.36 -4.92 12.36
N SER A 164 -28.10 -5.85 11.78
CA SER A 164 -28.81 -6.91 12.51
C SER A 164 -27.90 -8.04 13.00
N THR A 165 -26.70 -8.17 12.42
CA THR A 165 -25.70 -9.20 12.75
C THR A 165 -24.59 -8.69 13.68
N TYR A 166 -24.66 -7.38 14.06
CA TYR A 166 -23.70 -6.77 14.97
C TYR A 166 -23.66 -7.46 16.34
N LYS A 167 -22.45 -7.73 16.81
CA LYS A 167 -22.18 -8.21 18.17
C LYS A 167 -21.15 -7.30 18.84
N MET A 168 -21.45 -6.84 20.02
CA MET A 168 -20.55 -5.99 20.80
C MET A 168 -19.40 -6.80 21.37
N ASN A 169 -18.16 -6.34 21.15
CA ASN A 169 -16.96 -6.83 21.83
C ASN A 169 -16.45 -5.78 22.83
N GLY A 170 -16.13 -4.57 22.36
CA GLY A 170 -15.75 -3.42 23.20
C GLY A 170 -14.31 -3.43 23.71
N LYS A 171 -13.50 -4.47 23.44
CA LYS A 171 -12.08 -4.50 23.81
C LYS A 171 -11.35 -3.39 23.08
N SER A 172 -10.55 -2.59 23.78
CA SER A 172 -9.74 -1.51 23.19
C SER A 172 -8.70 -2.07 22.21
N ALA A 173 -8.48 -1.33 21.12
CA ALA A 173 -7.48 -1.64 20.11
C ALA A 173 -6.76 -0.38 19.64
N ALA A 174 -5.47 -0.52 19.32
CA ALA A 174 -4.68 0.50 18.65
C ALA A 174 -3.73 -0.18 17.70
N ILE A 175 -3.56 0.38 16.50
CA ILE A 175 -2.62 -0.10 15.49
C ILE A 175 -1.75 1.07 15.08
N GLN A 176 -0.44 0.82 15.05
CA GLN A 176 0.54 1.75 14.50
C GLN A 176 0.98 1.24 13.13
N TYR A 177 0.73 2.03 12.09
CA TYR A 177 1.27 1.84 10.75
C TYR A 177 2.46 2.76 10.53
N GLY A 178 3.26 2.51 9.52
CA GLY A 178 4.33 3.41 9.13
C GLY A 178 3.85 4.81 8.77
N SER A 179 2.66 4.92 8.19
CA SER A 179 2.04 6.17 7.74
C SER A 179 1.08 6.80 8.75
N GLY A 180 0.84 6.18 9.90
CA GLY A 180 -0.10 6.73 10.88
C GLY A 180 -0.57 5.69 11.88
N ALA A 181 -1.44 6.11 12.79
CA ALA A 181 -2.01 5.25 13.81
C ALA A 181 -3.52 5.33 13.80
N ILE A 182 -4.17 4.26 14.22
CA ILE A 182 -5.60 4.27 14.57
C ILE A 182 -5.78 3.77 15.99
N SER A 183 -6.83 4.23 16.64
CA SER A 183 -7.28 3.63 17.89
C SER A 183 -8.79 3.55 17.94
N GLY A 184 -9.30 2.55 18.63
CA GLY A 184 -10.72 2.27 18.71
C GLY A 184 -11.01 1.07 19.59
N PHE A 185 -11.95 0.26 19.18
CA PHE A 185 -12.37 -0.93 19.92
C PHE A 185 -12.83 -2.03 18.96
N PHE A 186 -12.71 -3.26 19.39
CA PHE A 186 -13.19 -4.42 18.64
C PHE A 186 -14.72 -4.50 18.62
N SER A 187 -15.25 -4.87 17.47
CA SER A 187 -16.63 -5.23 17.21
C SER A 187 -16.66 -6.50 16.38
N GLN A 188 -17.80 -7.15 16.28
CA GLN A 188 -17.99 -8.33 15.45
C GLN A 188 -19.23 -8.16 14.58
N ASP A 189 -19.11 -8.47 13.30
CA ASP A 189 -20.23 -8.43 12.35
C ASP A 189 -19.91 -9.30 11.11
N ASP A 190 -20.87 -9.43 10.21
CA ASP A 190 -20.67 -10.09 8.92
C ASP A 190 -19.92 -9.16 7.96
N VAL A 191 -18.93 -9.71 7.24
CA VAL A 191 -18.11 -8.96 6.27
C VAL A 191 -18.30 -9.56 4.89
N LYS A 192 -18.79 -8.73 3.97
CA LYS A 192 -18.96 -9.09 2.57
C LYS A 192 -17.73 -8.68 1.76
N VAL A 193 -17.10 -9.64 1.09
CA VAL A 193 -15.95 -9.45 0.19
C VAL A 193 -16.31 -10.06 -1.17
N GLY A 194 -16.56 -9.21 -2.17
CA GLY A 194 -17.19 -9.66 -3.41
C GLY A 194 -18.55 -10.29 -3.15
N ASP A 195 -18.73 -11.53 -3.55
CA ASP A 195 -19.96 -12.30 -3.31
C ASP A 195 -19.89 -13.17 -2.04
N LEU A 196 -18.72 -13.23 -1.38
CA LEU A 196 -18.56 -13.99 -0.14
C LEU A 196 -19.06 -13.19 1.06
N VAL A 197 -19.68 -13.89 2.01
CA VAL A 197 -20.04 -13.35 3.31
C VAL A 197 -19.28 -14.13 4.38
N VAL A 198 -18.34 -13.44 5.02
CA VAL A 198 -17.58 -13.95 6.17
C VAL A 198 -18.36 -13.62 7.42
N THR A 199 -18.96 -14.63 8.03
CA THR A 199 -19.79 -14.44 9.23
C THR A 199 -18.93 -14.28 10.48
N ASP A 200 -19.47 -13.52 11.45
CA ASP A 200 -18.86 -13.37 12.77
C ASP A 200 -17.41 -12.87 12.75
N GLN A 201 -17.09 -11.94 11.85
CA GLN A 201 -15.75 -11.36 11.74
C GLN A 201 -15.51 -10.31 12.81
N GLU A 202 -14.44 -10.47 13.59
CA GLU A 202 -13.93 -9.41 14.46
C GLU A 202 -13.22 -8.35 13.62
N PHE A 203 -13.52 -7.08 13.89
CA PHE A 203 -12.87 -5.93 13.27
C PHE A 203 -12.76 -4.78 14.25
N ILE A 204 -11.96 -3.77 13.93
CA ILE A 204 -11.80 -2.59 14.76
C ILE A 204 -12.67 -1.46 14.21
N GLU A 205 -13.54 -0.93 15.05
CA GLU A 205 -14.16 0.37 14.84
C GLU A 205 -13.19 1.46 15.26
N ALA A 206 -12.58 2.16 14.28
CA ALA A 206 -11.66 3.26 14.56
C ALA A 206 -12.42 4.48 15.06
N THR A 207 -12.09 4.96 16.26
CA THR A 207 -12.66 6.18 16.86
C THR A 207 -11.70 7.37 16.81
N ARG A 208 -10.43 7.11 16.44
CA ARG A 208 -9.40 8.14 16.25
C ARG A 208 -8.48 7.72 15.11
N GLU A 209 -8.25 8.65 14.20
CA GLU A 209 -7.33 8.58 13.07
C GLU A 209 -6.49 9.86 13.09
N PRO A 210 -5.47 9.96 13.96
CA PRO A 210 -4.75 11.21 14.20
C PRO A 210 -3.84 11.64 13.06
N SER A 211 -3.62 10.78 12.06
CA SER A 211 -2.71 11.06 10.95
C SER A 211 -3.36 11.86 9.83
N VAL A 212 -2.64 12.84 9.30
CA VAL A 212 -3.00 13.59 8.09
C VAL A 212 -3.02 12.68 6.86
N THR A 213 -2.27 11.58 6.87
CA THR A 213 -2.28 10.58 5.80
C THR A 213 -3.71 10.06 5.54
N PHE A 214 -4.45 9.76 6.59
CA PHE A 214 -5.84 9.32 6.44
C PHE A 214 -6.79 10.44 5.97
N LEU A 215 -6.44 11.71 6.17
CA LEU A 215 -7.24 12.84 5.67
C LEU A 215 -7.27 12.91 4.15
N VAL A 216 -6.17 12.58 3.51
CA VAL A 216 -6.03 12.63 2.03
C VAL A 216 -6.23 11.26 1.37
N ALA A 217 -6.35 10.21 2.16
CA ALA A 217 -6.62 8.86 1.68
C ALA A 217 -7.94 8.79 0.94
N LYS A 218 -8.00 7.97 -0.11
CA LYS A 218 -9.24 7.68 -0.86
C LYS A 218 -9.88 6.36 -0.43
N PHE A 219 -9.37 5.79 0.62
CA PHE A 219 -9.90 4.57 1.24
C PHE A 219 -10.40 4.88 2.64
N ASP A 220 -11.39 4.12 3.10
CA ASP A 220 -11.99 4.29 4.42
C ASP A 220 -11.25 3.49 5.50
N GLY A 221 -10.64 2.34 5.13
CA GLY A 221 -10.02 1.44 6.10
C GLY A 221 -9.03 0.47 5.47
N ILE A 222 -8.58 -0.50 6.25
CA ILE A 222 -7.62 -1.52 5.81
C ILE A 222 -8.16 -2.91 6.14
N LEU A 223 -8.06 -3.85 5.20
CA LEU A 223 -8.29 -5.28 5.37
C LEU A 223 -6.95 -6.00 5.31
N GLY A 224 -6.45 -6.40 6.48
CA GLY A 224 -5.17 -7.10 6.60
C GLY A 224 -5.25 -8.54 6.10
N LEU A 225 -4.26 -8.93 5.29
CA LEU A 225 -4.12 -10.26 4.69
C LEU A 225 -2.85 -11.01 5.15
N GLY A 226 -2.13 -10.45 6.12
CA GLY A 226 -1.00 -11.09 6.78
C GLY A 226 -1.42 -12.25 7.69
N PHE A 227 -0.44 -12.83 8.36
CA PHE A 227 -0.69 -13.95 9.28
C PHE A 227 -1.23 -13.47 10.62
N GLN A 228 -1.97 -14.34 11.32
CA GLN A 228 -2.58 -14.02 12.61
C GLN A 228 -1.57 -13.63 13.69
N GLU A 229 -0.32 -14.06 13.56
CA GLU A 229 0.77 -13.81 14.50
C GLU A 229 1.04 -12.32 14.73
N ILE A 230 0.78 -11.45 13.72
CA ILE A 230 0.93 -9.99 13.83
C ILE A 230 -0.41 -9.27 14.02
N SER A 231 -1.50 -10.00 14.24
CA SER A 231 -2.82 -9.39 14.47
C SER A 231 -2.93 -8.80 15.87
N VAL A 232 -3.26 -7.52 15.95
CA VAL A 232 -3.56 -6.85 17.21
C VAL A 232 -4.75 -7.51 17.88
N GLY A 233 -4.67 -7.70 19.20
CA GLY A 233 -5.72 -8.35 19.97
C GLY A 233 -5.87 -9.85 19.68
N LYS A 234 -5.00 -10.44 18.86
CA LYS A 234 -5.09 -11.83 18.36
C LYS A 234 -6.38 -12.09 17.59
N ALA A 235 -7.00 -11.03 17.03
CA ALA A 235 -8.19 -11.15 16.20
C ALA A 235 -7.89 -12.05 14.98
N VAL A 236 -8.87 -12.85 14.60
CA VAL A 236 -8.71 -13.73 13.44
C VAL A 236 -8.84 -12.90 12.16
N PRO A 237 -7.83 -12.88 11.26
CA PRO A 237 -7.92 -12.16 10.00
C PRO A 237 -9.10 -12.64 9.14
N VAL A 238 -9.67 -11.75 8.32
CA VAL A 238 -10.79 -12.05 7.41
C VAL A 238 -10.47 -13.26 6.53
N TRP A 239 -9.27 -13.29 6.00
CA TRP A 239 -8.74 -14.36 5.16
C TRP A 239 -8.79 -15.75 5.85
N TYR A 240 -8.40 -15.82 7.14
CA TYR A 240 -8.46 -17.05 7.92
C TYR A 240 -9.90 -17.55 8.08
N ASN A 241 -10.85 -16.65 8.30
CA ASN A 241 -12.26 -16.99 8.40
C ASN A 241 -12.83 -17.44 7.05
N MET A 242 -12.40 -16.85 5.92
CA MET A 242 -12.76 -17.36 4.59
C MET A 242 -12.35 -18.82 4.41
N VAL A 243 -11.12 -19.17 4.78
CA VAL A 243 -10.63 -20.55 4.73
C VAL A 243 -11.39 -21.46 5.70
N LYS A 244 -11.54 -21.03 6.96
CA LYS A 244 -12.19 -21.81 8.02
C LYS A 244 -13.67 -22.08 7.72
N GLN A 245 -14.37 -21.15 7.10
CA GLN A 245 -15.77 -21.27 6.74
C GLN A 245 -15.98 -21.98 5.39
N GLY A 246 -14.91 -22.39 4.71
CA GLY A 246 -14.98 -23.09 3.44
C GLY A 246 -15.53 -22.24 2.29
N LEU A 247 -15.36 -20.92 2.36
CA LEU A 247 -15.89 -19.97 1.39
C LEU A 247 -15.09 -19.92 0.08
N ILE A 248 -13.88 -20.44 0.09
CA ILE A 248 -12.96 -20.45 -1.05
C ILE A 248 -12.50 -21.86 -1.37
N LYS A 249 -12.24 -22.12 -2.65
CA LYS A 249 -11.88 -23.44 -3.16
C LYS A 249 -10.51 -23.90 -2.70
N GLU A 250 -9.52 -23.02 -2.82
CA GLU A 250 -8.15 -23.26 -2.40
C GLU A 250 -7.71 -22.15 -1.42
N PRO A 251 -6.90 -22.48 -0.40
CA PRO A 251 -6.40 -21.46 0.53
C PRO A 251 -5.26 -20.64 -0.10
N VAL A 252 -5.61 -19.98 -1.21
CA VAL A 252 -4.71 -19.17 -2.04
C VAL A 252 -5.41 -17.86 -2.39
N PHE A 253 -4.67 -16.76 -2.37
CA PHE A 253 -5.10 -15.53 -3.01
C PHE A 253 -3.97 -14.94 -3.84
N SER A 254 -4.30 -14.12 -4.83
CA SER A 254 -3.31 -13.54 -5.73
C SER A 254 -3.65 -12.12 -6.13
N PHE A 255 -2.62 -11.33 -6.43
CA PHE A 255 -2.73 -9.95 -6.88
C PHE A 255 -2.25 -9.81 -8.31
N TRP A 256 -3.05 -9.13 -9.10
CA TRP A 256 -2.68 -8.54 -10.36
C TRP A 256 -2.88 -7.02 -10.28
N LEU A 257 -1.81 -6.24 -10.36
CA LEU A 257 -1.84 -4.79 -10.29
C LEU A 257 -1.66 -4.21 -11.70
N ASN A 258 -2.67 -3.49 -12.19
CA ASN A 258 -2.63 -2.88 -13.50
C ASN A 258 -1.78 -1.60 -13.48
N ARG A 259 -0.68 -1.61 -14.21
CA ARG A 259 0.25 -0.48 -14.32
C ARG A 259 -0.12 0.53 -15.42
N ASN A 260 -1.10 0.22 -16.27
CA ASN A 260 -1.53 1.13 -17.32
C ASN A 260 -2.22 2.36 -16.72
N THR A 261 -1.49 3.49 -16.68
CA THR A 261 -2.00 4.75 -16.10
C THR A 261 -3.18 5.34 -16.85
N LYS A 262 -3.48 4.87 -18.07
CA LYS A 262 -4.59 5.33 -18.90
C LYS A 262 -5.89 4.59 -18.57
N GLU A 263 -5.82 3.44 -17.91
CA GLU A 263 -6.98 2.65 -17.54
C GLU A 263 -7.45 3.00 -16.13
N GLU A 264 -8.78 3.01 -15.93
CA GLU A 264 -9.39 3.25 -14.61
C GLU A 264 -9.28 2.00 -13.72
N GLN A 265 -9.28 0.80 -14.32
CA GLN A 265 -9.13 -0.44 -13.60
C GLN A 265 -7.72 -0.52 -12.99
N GLY A 266 -7.65 -0.57 -11.68
CA GLY A 266 -6.38 -0.62 -10.94
C GLY A 266 -5.77 -2.01 -10.88
N GLY A 267 -6.53 -3.05 -11.12
CA GLY A 267 -6.09 -4.43 -10.98
C GLY A 267 -7.17 -5.32 -10.37
N GLU A 268 -6.76 -6.46 -9.87
CA GLU A 268 -7.66 -7.43 -9.27
C GLU A 268 -6.97 -8.23 -8.17
N ILE A 269 -7.70 -8.50 -7.08
CA ILE A 269 -7.36 -9.54 -6.13
C ILE A 269 -8.28 -10.74 -6.37
N VAL A 270 -7.72 -11.92 -6.43
CA VAL A 270 -8.43 -13.18 -6.65
C VAL A 270 -8.27 -14.07 -5.43
N PHE A 271 -9.39 -14.48 -4.84
CA PHE A 271 -9.41 -15.44 -3.74
C PHE A 271 -9.82 -16.83 -4.25
N GLY A 272 -9.24 -17.89 -3.70
CA GLY A 272 -9.52 -19.28 -4.03
C GLY A 272 -8.66 -19.87 -5.13
N GLY A 273 -7.61 -19.15 -5.57
CA GLY A 273 -6.67 -19.61 -6.58
C GLY A 273 -5.97 -18.49 -7.32
N VAL A 274 -5.62 -18.73 -8.58
CA VAL A 274 -4.98 -17.77 -9.49
C VAL A 274 -5.74 -17.69 -10.80
N ASP A 275 -5.83 -16.51 -11.40
CA ASP A 275 -6.37 -16.36 -12.76
C ASP A 275 -5.22 -16.42 -13.77
N PRO A 276 -5.20 -17.42 -14.68
CA PRO A 276 -4.15 -17.56 -15.66
C PRO A 276 -4.08 -16.41 -16.67
N ASN A 277 -5.11 -15.58 -16.77
CA ASN A 277 -5.08 -14.39 -17.61
C ASN A 277 -4.24 -13.25 -17.04
N HIS A 278 -3.89 -13.32 -15.75
CA HIS A 278 -3.15 -12.26 -15.04
C HIS A 278 -1.64 -12.41 -15.09
N PHE A 279 -1.11 -13.50 -15.63
CA PHE A 279 0.34 -13.72 -15.67
C PHE A 279 0.79 -14.49 -16.91
N LYS A 280 2.09 -14.43 -17.18
CA LYS A 280 2.78 -15.13 -18.28
C LYS A 280 3.79 -16.12 -17.73
N GLY A 281 3.91 -17.27 -18.41
CA GLY A 281 4.89 -18.28 -18.05
C GLY A 281 4.56 -19.02 -16.75
N GLU A 282 5.60 -19.53 -16.10
CA GLU A 282 5.49 -20.32 -14.87
C GLU A 282 5.66 -19.46 -13.62
N ILE A 283 4.86 -19.73 -12.58
CA ILE A 283 5.01 -19.09 -11.28
C ILE A 283 6.20 -19.69 -10.54
N THR A 284 7.13 -18.84 -10.13
CA THR A 284 8.26 -19.23 -9.27
C THR A 284 7.84 -19.11 -7.82
N TYR A 285 7.80 -20.22 -7.10
CA TYR A 285 7.43 -20.26 -5.70
C TYR A 285 8.65 -20.31 -4.77
N VAL A 286 8.58 -19.57 -3.67
CA VAL A 286 9.53 -19.61 -2.55
C VAL A 286 8.78 -19.87 -1.25
N PRO A 287 9.35 -20.67 -0.31
CA PRO A 287 8.69 -20.95 0.95
C PRO A 287 8.59 -19.71 1.84
N VAL A 288 7.52 -19.63 2.63
CA VAL A 288 7.43 -18.68 3.74
C VAL A 288 8.39 -19.13 4.83
N THR A 289 9.37 -18.29 5.16
CA THR A 289 10.41 -18.61 6.14
C THR A 289 10.02 -18.20 7.56
N GLN A 290 9.18 -17.19 7.70
CA GLN A 290 8.66 -16.73 9.00
C GLN A 290 7.22 -16.28 8.85
N LYS A 291 6.32 -16.77 9.71
CA LYS A 291 4.94 -16.28 9.81
C LYS A 291 4.88 -14.94 10.54
N GLY A 292 3.93 -14.14 10.15
CA GLY A 292 3.73 -12.76 10.54
C GLY A 292 3.44 -11.96 9.30
N TYR A 293 4.46 -11.59 8.56
CA TYR A 293 4.37 -11.17 7.17
C TYR A 293 4.49 -12.38 6.23
N TRP A 294 4.22 -12.18 4.95
CA TRP A 294 4.54 -13.14 3.89
C TRP A 294 6.04 -13.06 3.57
N GLN A 295 6.86 -13.49 4.55
CA GLN A 295 8.31 -13.40 4.50
C GLN A 295 8.92 -14.62 3.82
N PHE A 296 9.90 -14.38 2.95
CA PHE A 296 10.66 -15.39 2.23
C PHE A 296 12.13 -14.95 2.12
N ASP A 297 13.00 -15.90 1.73
CA ASP A 297 14.39 -15.61 1.48
C ASP A 297 14.63 -15.23 0.03
N MET A 298 15.44 -14.20 -0.18
CA MET A 298 15.92 -13.78 -1.50
C MET A 298 17.45 -13.80 -1.56
N GLY A 299 17.98 -13.96 -2.76
CA GLY A 299 19.40 -13.81 -3.04
C GLY A 299 19.79 -12.35 -3.29
N ASP A 300 20.87 -12.16 -4.03
CA ASP A 300 21.45 -10.84 -4.21
C ASP A 300 20.60 -9.88 -5.06
N VAL A 301 20.79 -8.61 -4.83
CA VAL A 301 20.26 -7.51 -5.64
C VAL A 301 21.30 -7.14 -6.70
N LEU A 302 20.86 -6.98 -7.93
CA LEU A 302 21.74 -6.65 -9.05
C LEU A 302 21.41 -5.25 -9.58
N ILE A 303 22.45 -4.50 -9.96
CA ILE A 303 22.33 -3.23 -10.65
C ILE A 303 23.02 -3.40 -12.00
N ASP A 304 22.27 -3.25 -13.08
CA ASP A 304 22.72 -3.51 -14.46
C ASP A 304 23.39 -4.89 -14.62
N GLY A 305 22.76 -5.92 -14.05
CA GLY A 305 23.22 -7.30 -14.06
C GLY A 305 24.44 -7.60 -13.16
N LYS A 306 24.95 -6.59 -12.44
CA LYS A 306 26.09 -6.75 -11.51
C LYS A 306 25.57 -6.92 -10.08
N ALA A 307 25.96 -8.02 -9.43
CA ALA A 307 25.60 -8.30 -8.06
C ALA A 307 26.17 -7.23 -7.10
N THR A 308 25.34 -6.75 -6.18
CA THR A 308 25.77 -5.80 -5.14
C THR A 308 26.63 -6.46 -4.06
N GLY A 309 26.50 -7.78 -3.90
CA GLY A 309 27.17 -8.55 -2.88
C GLY A 309 26.55 -8.43 -1.48
N TYR A 310 25.53 -7.58 -1.33
CA TYR A 310 24.89 -7.31 -0.05
C TYR A 310 24.10 -8.52 0.48
N CYS A 311 23.32 -9.14 -0.40
CA CYS A 311 22.54 -10.33 -0.06
C CYS A 311 23.23 -11.64 -0.49
N LYS A 312 24.56 -11.66 -0.63
CA LYS A 312 25.32 -12.85 -1.04
C LYS A 312 25.08 -14.07 -0.13
N SER A 313 24.83 -13.82 1.15
CA SER A 313 24.51 -14.86 2.14
C SER A 313 23.00 -15.08 2.33
N GLY A 314 22.17 -14.49 1.46
CA GLY A 314 20.72 -14.43 1.60
C GLY A 314 20.25 -13.17 2.33
N CYS A 315 19.07 -12.70 1.99
CA CYS A 315 18.34 -11.64 2.69
C CYS A 315 16.89 -12.08 2.88
N SER A 316 16.25 -11.56 3.91
CA SER A 316 14.80 -11.73 4.08
C SER A 316 14.05 -10.65 3.30
N ALA A 317 12.94 -11.04 2.70
CA ALA A 317 12.04 -10.13 1.99
C ALA A 317 10.58 -10.44 2.33
N ILE A 318 9.70 -9.45 2.19
CA ILE A 318 8.25 -9.62 2.23
C ILE A 318 7.62 -9.09 0.96
N ALA A 319 6.51 -9.70 0.52
CA ALA A 319 5.63 -9.13 -0.49
C ALA A 319 4.51 -8.38 0.23
N ASP A 320 4.40 -7.07 -0.03
CA ASP A 320 3.54 -6.18 0.74
C ASP A 320 2.70 -5.27 -0.17
N SER A 321 1.42 -5.61 -0.34
CA SER A 321 0.45 -4.85 -1.13
C SER A 321 -0.04 -3.56 -0.42
N GLY A 322 0.32 -3.35 0.83
CA GLY A 322 0.08 -2.12 1.57
C GLY A 322 1.21 -1.08 1.42
N THR A 323 2.32 -1.46 0.78
CA THR A 323 3.48 -0.59 0.54
C THR A 323 3.61 -0.28 -0.96
N SER A 324 3.66 1.01 -1.32
CA SER A 324 3.75 1.41 -2.73
C SER A 324 5.14 1.19 -3.33
N LEU A 325 6.21 1.42 -2.56
CA LEU A 325 7.60 1.41 -3.01
C LEU A 325 8.28 0.06 -2.74
N VAL A 326 9.47 -0.12 -3.31
CA VAL A 326 10.41 -1.12 -2.83
C VAL A 326 11.26 -0.51 -1.73
N ALA A 327 11.14 -1.04 -0.52
CA ALA A 327 11.96 -0.62 0.61
C ALA A 327 13.03 -1.67 0.93
N GLY A 328 14.20 -1.20 1.36
CA GLY A 328 15.30 -2.08 1.72
C GLY A 328 16.37 -1.37 2.52
N PRO A 329 17.42 -2.10 2.94
CA PRO A 329 18.49 -1.51 3.72
C PRO A 329 19.06 -0.26 3.07
N THR A 330 19.13 0.82 3.85
CA THR A 330 19.50 2.16 3.40
C THR A 330 20.79 2.17 2.57
N THR A 331 21.77 1.36 2.94
CA THR A 331 23.04 1.24 2.21
C THR A 331 22.83 0.82 0.77
N VAL A 332 22.02 -0.22 0.51
CA VAL A 332 21.80 -0.74 -0.85
C VAL A 332 20.89 0.19 -1.64
N ILE A 333 19.85 0.72 -1.00
CA ILE A 333 18.97 1.71 -1.63
C ILE A 333 19.75 2.96 -2.04
N THR A 334 20.71 3.41 -1.23
CA THR A 334 21.59 4.52 -1.60
C THR A 334 22.41 4.19 -2.85
N MET A 335 22.96 2.98 -2.96
CA MET A 335 23.69 2.54 -4.15
C MET A 335 22.78 2.51 -5.39
N ILE A 336 21.56 1.97 -5.26
CA ILE A 336 20.56 1.95 -6.33
C ILE A 336 20.24 3.39 -6.74
N ASN A 337 19.88 4.25 -5.81
CA ASN A 337 19.51 5.65 -6.06
C ASN A 337 20.66 6.43 -6.72
N GLN A 338 21.88 6.18 -6.31
CA GLN A 338 23.07 6.75 -6.95
C GLN A 338 23.22 6.26 -8.40
N ALA A 339 23.06 4.96 -8.64
CA ALA A 339 23.20 4.37 -9.98
C ALA A 339 22.12 4.89 -10.95
N ILE A 340 20.91 5.15 -10.49
CA ILE A 340 19.82 5.72 -11.29
C ILE A 340 19.86 7.24 -11.40
N GLY A 341 20.82 7.91 -10.73
CA GLY A 341 20.95 9.36 -10.73
C GLY A 341 19.90 10.10 -9.92
N ALA A 342 19.30 9.43 -8.93
CA ALA A 342 18.34 10.04 -8.02
C ALA A 342 19.06 11.01 -7.07
N SER A 343 18.51 12.22 -6.95
CA SER A 343 18.99 13.24 -5.99
C SER A 343 17.94 13.42 -4.91
N GLY A 344 18.34 13.16 -3.66
CA GLY A 344 17.55 13.59 -2.50
C GLY A 344 17.55 15.11 -2.40
N VAL A 345 16.57 15.68 -1.69
CA VAL A 345 16.73 17.07 -1.20
C VAL A 345 17.95 17.03 -0.29
N ALA A 346 19.06 17.59 -0.76
CA ALA A 346 20.33 17.58 -0.07
C ALA A 346 20.08 17.95 1.38
N SER A 347 20.26 17.02 2.29
CA SER A 347 20.10 17.38 3.66
C SER A 347 21.27 18.30 3.98
N GLN A 348 21.00 19.59 4.09
CA GLN A 348 21.96 20.55 4.64
C GLN A 348 22.54 20.00 5.95
N GLN A 349 21.79 19.16 6.62
CA GLN A 349 22.15 18.43 7.83
C GLN A 349 23.24 17.36 7.58
N CYS A 350 23.16 16.56 6.50
CA CYS A 350 24.21 15.61 6.15
C CYS A 350 25.53 16.32 5.86
N LYS A 351 25.49 17.39 5.05
CA LYS A 351 26.68 18.20 4.76
C LYS A 351 27.28 18.80 6.03
N ALA A 352 26.44 19.36 6.92
CA ALA A 352 26.90 19.94 8.18
C ALA A 352 27.59 18.89 9.08
N VAL A 353 27.01 17.66 9.18
CA VAL A 353 27.63 16.57 9.95
C VAL A 353 28.98 16.17 9.35
N ILE A 354 29.07 16.02 8.05
CA ILE A 354 30.32 15.59 7.40
C ILE A 354 31.37 16.67 7.44
N GLN A 355 31.01 17.92 7.21
CA GLN A 355 31.96 19.05 7.32
C GLN A 355 32.53 19.21 8.75
N GLN A 356 31.69 18.99 9.75
CA GLN A 356 32.08 19.15 11.15
C GLN A 356 32.78 17.93 11.74
N TYR A 357 32.35 16.71 11.39
CA TYR A 357 32.76 15.47 12.07
C TYR A 357 33.36 14.41 11.13
N GLY A 358 33.46 14.64 9.81
CA GLY A 358 33.84 13.63 8.82
C GLY A 358 35.17 12.95 9.13
N GLN A 359 36.21 13.71 9.52
CA GLN A 359 37.51 13.16 9.90
C GLN A 359 37.42 12.30 11.18
N THR A 360 36.71 12.79 12.19
CA THR A 360 36.54 12.08 13.47
C THR A 360 35.76 10.77 13.25
N ILE A 361 34.75 10.80 12.39
CA ILE A 361 33.99 9.59 12.00
C ILE A 361 34.91 8.58 11.31
N MET A 362 35.76 9.05 10.40
CA MET A 362 36.72 8.19 9.69
C MET A 362 37.71 7.53 10.64
N ASP A 363 38.27 8.30 11.57
CA ASP A 363 39.24 7.81 12.56
C ASP A 363 38.60 6.74 13.47
N LEU A 364 37.33 6.92 13.86
CA LEU A 364 36.57 5.97 14.67
C LEU A 364 36.19 4.70 13.89
N LEU A 365 35.89 4.81 12.59
CA LEU A 365 35.65 3.66 11.71
C LEU A 365 36.91 2.80 11.55
N LEU A 366 38.05 3.42 11.40
CA LEU A 366 39.34 2.73 11.32
C LEU A 366 39.72 2.05 12.63
N ALA A 367 39.20 2.54 13.76
CA ALA A 367 39.31 1.90 15.08
C ALA A 367 38.23 0.80 15.31
N GLU A 368 37.55 0.34 14.27
CA GLU A 368 36.49 -0.69 14.30
C GLU A 368 35.31 -0.37 15.23
N ALA A 369 34.99 0.91 15.41
CA ALA A 369 33.83 1.33 16.18
C ALA A 369 32.53 1.12 15.39
N HIS A 370 31.49 0.66 16.04
CA HIS A 370 30.18 0.42 15.42
C HIS A 370 29.51 1.74 14.98
N PRO A 371 28.86 1.84 13.81
CA PRO A 371 28.25 3.07 13.28
C PRO A 371 27.39 3.84 14.29
N LYS A 372 26.48 3.18 15.00
CA LYS A 372 25.66 3.83 16.05
C LYS A 372 26.47 4.45 17.17
N LYS A 373 27.58 3.80 17.56
CA LYS A 373 28.46 4.29 18.60
C LYS A 373 29.24 5.53 18.14
N ILE A 374 29.61 5.57 16.88
CA ILE A 374 30.34 6.69 16.28
C ILE A 374 29.50 7.97 16.35
N CYS A 375 28.26 7.93 15.85
CA CYS A 375 27.37 9.10 15.83
C CYS A 375 26.98 9.60 17.24
N SER A 376 26.97 8.70 18.22
CA SER A 376 26.82 9.10 19.64
C SER A 376 28.09 9.74 20.19
N GLN A 377 29.29 9.24 19.84
CA GLN A 377 30.55 9.79 20.29
C GLN A 377 30.86 11.18 19.74
N VAL A 378 30.43 11.46 18.50
CA VAL A 378 30.53 12.81 17.91
C VAL A 378 29.40 13.73 18.38
N GLY A 379 28.54 13.29 19.29
CA GLY A 379 27.50 14.11 19.91
C GLY A 379 26.29 14.42 19.03
N VAL A 380 26.14 13.74 17.90
CA VAL A 380 25.05 13.95 16.95
C VAL A 380 23.83 13.08 17.29
N CYS A 381 24.05 11.91 17.93
CA CYS A 381 23.02 11.02 18.44
C CYS A 381 23.05 10.95 19.98
N THR A 382 21.92 10.69 20.63
CA THR A 382 21.84 10.49 22.08
C THR A 382 22.34 9.12 22.50
N PHE A 383 22.96 9.02 23.69
CA PHE A 383 23.73 7.85 24.13
C PHE A 383 22.88 6.70 24.74
N ASP A 384 21.58 6.89 24.94
CA ASP A 384 20.74 5.99 25.75
C ASP A 384 20.11 4.80 25.00
N GLY A 385 20.56 4.53 23.77
CA GLY A 385 20.09 3.37 23.02
C GLY A 385 18.59 3.37 22.68
N THR A 386 17.86 4.31 23.22
CA THR A 386 16.45 4.57 22.98
C THR A 386 16.32 5.91 22.28
N ARG A 387 16.14 5.90 20.95
CA ARG A 387 15.83 7.04 20.11
C ARG A 387 16.99 7.72 19.38
N GLY A 388 17.65 6.98 18.52
CA GLY A 388 17.84 7.54 17.20
C GLY A 388 16.56 7.18 16.47
N VAL A 389 15.79 8.13 15.98
CA VAL A 389 14.71 7.79 15.09
C VAL A 389 15.36 7.20 13.85
N SER A 390 15.47 5.87 13.85
CA SER A 390 15.57 5.18 12.60
C SER A 390 14.30 5.56 11.86
N MET A 391 14.43 6.08 10.66
CA MET A 391 13.32 6.13 9.74
C MET A 391 12.97 4.68 9.41
N GLY A 392 12.18 4.06 10.24
CA GLY A 392 11.78 2.67 10.12
C GLY A 392 11.53 2.07 11.49
N ILE A 393 10.30 1.73 11.78
CA ILE A 393 9.86 0.83 12.82
C ILE A 393 10.12 1.32 14.25
N GLU A 394 9.17 2.07 14.77
CA GLU A 394 9.03 2.22 16.21
C GLU A 394 8.32 0.98 16.77
N SER A 395 9.04 0.21 17.58
CA SER A 395 8.43 -0.71 18.54
C SER A 395 7.65 0.11 19.56
N VAL A 396 6.43 -0.29 19.85
CA VAL A 396 5.60 0.31 20.90
C VAL A 396 6.13 -0.21 22.24
N VAL A 397 7.15 0.42 22.81
CA VAL A 397 7.40 0.49 24.26
C VAL A 397 8.40 1.62 24.52
N ASP A 398 7.96 2.79 24.96
CA ASP A 398 8.34 3.43 26.24
C ASP A 398 7.77 4.84 26.38
N GLU A 399 6.91 4.99 27.36
CA GLU A 399 6.32 6.24 27.83
C GLU A 399 7.27 7.04 28.74
N LYS A 400 8.51 7.31 28.37
CA LYS A 400 9.31 8.28 29.16
C LYS A 400 10.43 8.92 28.35
N ALA A 401 10.14 9.97 27.61
CA ALA A 401 11.02 11.13 27.48
C ALA A 401 10.39 12.19 26.55
N GLY A 402 9.96 13.26 27.14
CA GLY A 402 9.60 14.46 26.40
C GLY A 402 10.83 15.31 26.10
N ARG A 403 10.69 16.07 25.04
CA ARG A 403 11.36 17.31 24.65
C ARG A 403 12.50 17.22 23.63
N SER A 404 12.28 17.95 22.53
CA SER A 404 13.18 18.43 21.48
C SER A 404 13.71 17.41 20.47
N ALA A 405 12.81 16.65 19.78
CA ALA A 405 13.22 15.57 18.88
C ALA A 405 13.45 15.98 17.39
N GLY A 406 12.82 17.02 16.87
CA GLY A 406 12.70 17.18 15.41
C GLY A 406 13.98 17.52 14.61
N LEU A 407 14.93 18.31 15.17
CA LEU A 407 16.16 18.72 14.45
C LEU A 407 17.34 17.76 14.74
N GLN A 408 17.43 17.24 15.95
CA GLN A 408 18.48 16.29 16.32
C GLN A 408 18.31 14.92 15.66
N ASP A 409 17.08 14.50 15.42
CA ASP A 409 16.77 13.20 14.78
C ASP A 409 17.21 13.16 13.32
N GLY A 410 17.02 14.24 12.57
CA GLY A 410 17.48 14.34 11.18
C GLY A 410 19.02 14.31 11.06
N MET A 411 19.74 14.93 12.01
CA MET A 411 21.19 14.93 12.03
C MET A 411 21.76 13.55 12.46
N CYS A 412 21.11 12.86 13.39
CA CYS A 412 21.52 11.52 13.82
C CYS A 412 21.38 10.52 12.68
N SER A 413 20.24 10.49 11.99
CA SER A 413 20.01 9.61 10.82
C SER A 413 20.98 9.93 9.67
N ALA A 414 21.26 11.21 9.41
CA ALA A 414 22.21 11.60 8.39
C ALA A 414 23.64 11.15 8.75
N CYS A 415 24.01 11.24 10.03
CA CYS A 415 25.29 10.73 10.53
C CYS A 415 25.40 9.20 10.35
N GLU A 416 24.40 8.44 10.81
CA GLU A 416 24.42 6.99 10.69
C GLU A 416 24.53 6.53 9.23
N MET A 417 23.79 7.14 8.32
CA MET A 417 23.86 6.85 6.89
C MET A 417 25.26 7.12 6.32
N ALA A 418 25.84 8.26 6.65
CA ALA A 418 27.19 8.62 6.19
C ALA A 418 28.24 7.64 6.72
N VAL A 419 28.15 7.25 8.01
CA VAL A 419 29.07 6.30 8.64
C VAL A 419 28.99 4.92 8.00
N ILE A 420 27.79 4.38 7.79
CA ILE A 420 27.59 3.08 7.12
C ILE A 420 28.17 3.09 5.70
N TRP A 421 27.95 4.18 4.97
CA TRP A 421 28.51 4.32 3.64
C TRP A 421 30.05 4.37 3.65
N MET A 422 30.66 5.16 4.55
CA MET A 422 32.12 5.23 4.71
C MET A 422 32.71 3.87 5.05
N GLU A 423 32.08 3.12 5.97
CA GLU A 423 32.49 1.76 6.33
C GLU A 423 32.51 0.83 5.11
N ASN A 424 31.48 0.90 4.24
CA ASN A 424 31.44 0.10 3.03
C ASN A 424 32.52 0.50 2.01
N GLN A 425 32.86 1.78 1.89
CA GLN A 425 33.94 2.23 1.01
C GLN A 425 35.31 1.79 1.53
N LEU A 426 35.51 1.78 2.84
CA LEU A 426 36.72 1.22 3.45
C LEU A 426 36.86 -0.28 3.19
N LYS A 427 35.77 -1.04 3.29
CA LYS A 427 35.74 -2.48 2.93
C LYS A 427 36.07 -2.74 1.45
N GLN A 428 35.86 -1.73 0.57
CA GLN A 428 36.22 -1.78 -0.85
C GLN A 428 37.62 -1.23 -1.14
N ASN A 429 38.46 -1.06 -0.13
CA ASN A 429 39.84 -0.54 -0.21
C ASN A 429 39.95 0.89 -0.84
N GLN A 430 38.94 1.74 -0.68
CA GLN A 430 39.03 3.14 -1.05
C GLN A 430 39.88 3.93 -0.06
N THR A 431 40.61 4.97 -0.54
CA THR A 431 41.40 5.84 0.32
C THR A 431 40.53 6.79 1.14
N GLN A 432 40.98 7.17 2.35
CA GLN A 432 40.25 8.08 3.25
C GLN A 432 39.92 9.43 2.59
N ASP A 433 40.90 10.05 1.94
CA ASP A 433 40.70 11.34 1.26
C ASP A 433 39.65 11.22 0.15
N ARG A 434 39.64 10.12 -0.58
CA ARG A 434 38.65 9.87 -1.63
C ARG A 434 37.26 9.67 -1.03
N ILE A 435 37.16 8.98 0.10
CA ILE A 435 35.92 8.76 0.83
C ILE A 435 35.36 10.09 1.32
N LEU A 436 36.16 10.92 1.99
CA LEU A 436 35.72 12.20 2.53
C LEU A 436 35.32 13.20 1.44
N ASN A 437 36.05 13.28 0.34
CA ASN A 437 35.69 14.14 -0.79
C ASN A 437 34.38 13.68 -1.47
N TYR A 438 34.15 12.38 -1.57
CA TYR A 438 32.96 11.82 -2.18
C TYR A 438 31.74 11.88 -1.27
N VAL A 439 31.91 11.89 0.05
CA VAL A 439 30.81 11.98 1.01
C VAL A 439 30.02 13.30 0.86
N ASN A 440 30.67 14.39 0.51
CA ASN A 440 29.97 15.63 0.22
C ASN A 440 29.04 15.49 -1.00
N GLU A 441 29.46 14.78 -2.04
CA GLU A 441 28.60 14.44 -3.19
C GLU A 441 27.50 13.46 -2.79
N LEU A 442 27.80 12.54 -1.87
CA LEU A 442 26.82 11.59 -1.34
C LEU A 442 25.70 12.30 -0.58
N CYS A 443 26.05 13.29 0.29
CA CYS A 443 25.05 14.09 0.99
C CYS A 443 24.10 14.84 0.05
N GLU A 444 24.56 15.19 -1.15
CA GLU A 444 23.70 15.79 -2.19
C GLU A 444 22.74 14.77 -2.83
N ARG A 445 23.08 13.48 -2.79
CA ARG A 445 22.35 12.39 -3.43
C ARG A 445 21.62 11.48 -2.46
N LEU A 446 21.74 11.71 -1.14
CA LEU A 446 20.97 10.95 -0.14
C LEU A 446 19.47 11.15 -0.34
N PRO A 447 18.66 10.08 -0.16
CA PRO A 447 17.21 10.22 -0.16
C PRO A 447 16.79 11.33 0.81
N SER A 448 15.72 12.04 0.47
CA SER A 448 15.08 12.97 1.40
C SER A 448 14.83 12.25 2.73
N PRO A 449 14.89 12.94 3.88
CA PRO A 449 14.44 12.37 5.17
C PRO A 449 13.02 11.79 5.11
N LEU A 450 12.24 12.16 4.09
CA LEU A 450 10.92 11.61 3.78
C LEU A 450 10.97 10.42 2.79
N GLY A 451 12.15 9.94 2.40
CA GLY A 451 12.34 8.78 1.55
C GLY A 451 12.18 9.02 0.04
N GLU A 452 11.74 10.19 -0.39
CA GLU A 452 11.58 10.51 -1.81
C GLU A 452 12.90 10.97 -2.45
N SER A 453 13.28 10.32 -3.54
CA SER A 453 14.43 10.71 -4.37
C SER A 453 13.96 11.08 -5.76
N ALA A 454 14.15 12.34 -6.15
CA ALA A 454 13.78 12.83 -7.47
C ALA A 454 14.81 12.42 -8.52
N VAL A 455 14.35 12.10 -9.72
CA VAL A 455 15.18 11.81 -10.89
C VAL A 455 14.78 12.69 -12.07
N ASP A 456 15.70 12.87 -12.99
CA ASP A 456 15.43 13.56 -14.26
C ASP A 456 14.59 12.65 -15.18
N CYS A 457 13.33 13.05 -15.43
CA CYS A 457 12.43 12.31 -16.32
C CYS A 457 12.97 12.11 -17.74
N GLY A 458 13.87 13.00 -18.19
CA GLY A 458 14.50 12.90 -19.52
C GLY A 458 15.57 11.83 -19.62
N LYS A 459 16.03 11.26 -18.50
CA LYS A 459 17.13 10.28 -18.45
C LYS A 459 16.68 8.84 -18.21
N LEU A 460 15.38 8.56 -18.19
CA LEU A 460 14.87 7.21 -17.90
C LEU A 460 15.54 6.13 -18.77
N SER A 461 15.69 6.37 -20.07
CA SER A 461 16.27 5.40 -21.00
C SER A 461 17.75 5.07 -20.74
N SER A 462 18.46 5.88 -19.96
CA SER A 462 19.87 5.67 -19.60
C SER A 462 20.05 5.08 -18.19
N MET A 463 18.98 4.87 -17.45
CA MET A 463 19.05 4.31 -16.11
C MET A 463 19.25 2.79 -16.17
N PRO A 464 19.97 2.19 -15.18
CA PRO A 464 20.22 0.75 -15.15
C PRO A 464 18.95 -0.04 -14.78
N ARG A 465 18.92 -1.32 -15.12
CA ARG A 465 17.96 -2.26 -14.55
C ARG A 465 18.34 -2.57 -13.11
N VAL A 466 17.33 -2.72 -12.25
CA VAL A 466 17.49 -3.19 -10.87
C VAL A 466 16.80 -4.54 -10.77
N SER A 467 17.50 -5.55 -10.27
CA SER A 467 16.98 -6.92 -10.29
C SER A 467 17.11 -7.58 -8.93
N PHE A 468 16.18 -8.48 -8.63
CA PHE A 468 16.11 -9.24 -7.40
C PHE A 468 16.21 -10.73 -7.71
N THR A 469 17.08 -11.46 -7.01
CA THR A 469 17.18 -12.91 -7.17
C THR A 469 16.24 -13.59 -6.19
N ILE A 470 15.21 -14.29 -6.70
CA ILE A 470 14.20 -14.96 -5.88
C ILE A 470 14.02 -16.40 -6.41
N GLY A 471 14.15 -17.40 -5.55
CA GLY A 471 14.00 -18.80 -5.93
C GLY A 471 14.94 -19.24 -7.06
N GLY A 472 16.13 -18.63 -7.12
CA GLY A 472 17.13 -18.92 -8.17
C GLY A 472 16.85 -18.26 -9.52
N LYS A 473 15.78 -17.47 -9.66
CA LYS A 473 15.48 -16.66 -10.84
C LYS A 473 15.74 -15.19 -10.59
N VAL A 474 16.03 -14.46 -11.67
CA VAL A 474 16.24 -13.01 -11.64
C VAL A 474 14.93 -12.32 -12.04
N PHE A 475 14.48 -11.40 -11.22
CA PHE A 475 13.29 -10.57 -11.40
C PHE A 475 13.73 -9.12 -11.65
N ASP A 476 13.65 -8.70 -12.90
CA ASP A 476 14.13 -7.39 -13.35
C ASP A 476 13.06 -6.31 -13.19
N LEU A 477 13.48 -5.12 -12.74
CA LEU A 477 12.71 -3.90 -12.87
C LEU A 477 13.43 -2.94 -13.83
N SER A 478 12.75 -2.53 -14.89
CA SER A 478 13.21 -1.50 -15.81
C SER A 478 12.95 -0.09 -15.23
N PRO A 479 13.61 0.96 -15.76
CA PRO A 479 13.36 2.34 -15.33
C PRO A 479 11.89 2.76 -15.38
N ASP A 480 11.15 2.36 -16.41
CA ASP A 480 9.71 2.66 -16.52
C ASP A 480 8.87 1.92 -15.47
N GLU A 481 9.44 0.92 -14.82
CA GLU A 481 8.78 0.14 -13.79
C GLU A 481 9.08 0.62 -12.38
N TYR A 482 10.27 1.12 -12.12
CA TYR A 482 10.65 1.59 -10.79
C TYR A 482 10.65 3.13 -10.64
N ILE A 483 10.47 3.90 -11.72
CA ILE A 483 10.29 5.35 -11.61
C ILE A 483 8.81 5.70 -11.63
N LEU A 484 8.38 6.39 -10.57
CA LEU A 484 7.02 6.88 -10.44
C LEU A 484 6.93 8.27 -11.07
N LYS A 485 6.03 8.43 -12.02
CA LYS A 485 5.75 9.71 -12.66
C LYS A 485 4.56 10.39 -11.98
N VAL A 486 4.81 11.54 -11.34
CA VAL A 486 3.81 12.31 -10.58
C VAL A 486 3.47 13.58 -11.33
N GLY A 487 2.17 13.79 -11.62
CA GLY A 487 1.68 14.93 -12.40
C GLY A 487 1.67 14.68 -13.90
N GLU A 488 1.21 15.65 -14.67
CA GLU A 488 1.03 15.56 -16.12
C GLU A 488 1.79 16.66 -16.87
N GLY A 489 2.17 16.39 -18.12
CA GLY A 489 2.85 17.33 -19.02
C GLY A 489 4.20 17.78 -18.50
N ASP A 490 4.53 19.05 -18.74
CA ASP A 490 5.82 19.67 -18.38
C ASP A 490 6.04 19.85 -16.86
N LYS A 491 4.98 19.63 -16.06
CA LYS A 491 5.04 19.67 -14.59
C LYS A 491 5.22 18.30 -13.96
N ALA A 492 5.29 17.25 -14.77
CA ALA A 492 5.53 15.90 -14.27
C ALA A 492 6.88 15.82 -13.56
N GLN A 493 6.89 15.19 -12.39
CA GLN A 493 8.09 14.88 -11.63
C GLN A 493 8.29 13.37 -11.60
N CYS A 494 9.53 12.95 -11.75
CA CYS A 494 9.90 11.55 -11.65
C CYS A 494 10.56 11.29 -10.30
N ILE A 495 10.10 10.23 -9.62
CA ILE A 495 10.52 9.86 -8.28
C ILE A 495 10.99 8.42 -8.32
N SER A 496 12.10 8.12 -7.63
CA SER A 496 12.56 6.75 -7.44
C SER A 496 11.53 5.93 -6.67
N GLY A 497 11.25 4.75 -7.15
CA GLY A 497 10.44 3.73 -6.47
C GLY A 497 11.19 2.98 -5.38
N PHE A 498 12.41 3.41 -5.03
CA PHE A 498 13.23 2.79 -4.00
C PHE A 498 13.39 3.72 -2.79
N THR A 499 13.13 3.18 -1.58
CA THR A 499 13.25 3.92 -0.32
C THR A 499 14.09 3.15 0.70
N GLY A 500 14.96 3.85 1.43
CA GLY A 500 15.78 3.25 2.48
C GLY A 500 14.95 3.00 3.73
N LEU A 501 15.07 1.78 4.27
CA LEU A 501 14.41 1.39 5.50
C LEU A 501 15.28 0.36 6.24
N ASP A 502 15.83 0.76 7.37
CA ASP A 502 16.64 -0.13 8.21
C ASP A 502 15.77 -0.76 9.30
N ILE A 503 15.48 -2.03 9.15
CA ILE A 503 14.74 -2.83 10.12
C ILE A 503 15.76 -3.53 11.02
N PRO A 504 15.74 -3.28 12.34
CA PRO A 504 16.71 -3.88 13.25
C PRO A 504 16.45 -5.39 13.49
N PRO A 505 17.49 -6.16 13.89
CA PRO A 505 17.28 -7.50 14.40
C PRO A 505 16.32 -7.53 15.61
N PRO A 506 15.54 -8.60 15.82
CA PRO A 506 15.62 -9.90 15.13
C PRO A 506 14.88 -9.98 13.80
N ARG A 507 14.13 -8.96 13.39
CA ARG A 507 13.32 -8.98 12.15
C ARG A 507 14.07 -8.53 10.91
N GLY A 508 15.06 -7.69 11.06
CA GLY A 508 15.86 -7.17 9.95
C GLY A 508 17.27 -7.74 9.87
N PRO A 509 17.99 -7.41 8.80
CA PRO A 509 17.57 -6.55 7.70
C PRO A 509 16.49 -7.20 6.83
N LEU A 510 15.50 -6.43 6.37
CA LEU A 510 14.34 -6.91 5.62
C LEU A 510 14.11 -6.05 4.37
N TRP A 511 13.81 -6.69 3.25
CA TRP A 511 13.33 -6.05 2.04
C TRP A 511 11.80 -6.07 2.01
N ILE A 512 11.19 -5.02 1.49
CA ILE A 512 9.76 -4.93 1.28
C ILE A 512 9.52 -4.72 -0.21
N LEU A 513 8.97 -5.74 -0.86
CA LEU A 513 8.61 -5.71 -2.27
C LEU A 513 7.15 -5.25 -2.38
N GLY A 514 6.95 -3.94 -2.53
CA GLY A 514 5.65 -3.31 -2.62
C GLY A 514 5.10 -3.23 -4.05
N ASP A 515 4.14 -2.31 -4.29
CA ASP A 515 3.42 -2.19 -5.56
C ASP A 515 4.33 -1.98 -6.77
N VAL A 516 5.47 -1.31 -6.61
CA VAL A 516 6.48 -1.16 -7.67
C VAL A 516 6.95 -2.52 -8.19
N PHE A 517 7.16 -3.48 -7.30
CA PHE A 517 7.53 -4.85 -7.66
C PHE A 517 6.29 -5.67 -8.05
N MET A 518 5.24 -5.66 -7.25
CA MET A 518 4.02 -6.45 -7.47
C MET A 518 3.26 -6.02 -8.73
N GLY A 519 3.42 -4.77 -9.18
CA GLY A 519 2.86 -4.31 -10.45
C GLY A 519 3.55 -4.89 -11.69
N ARG A 520 4.82 -5.25 -11.58
CA ARG A 520 5.55 -5.96 -12.65
C ARG A 520 5.34 -7.47 -12.57
N TYR A 521 5.13 -8.00 -11.35
CA TYR A 521 5.02 -9.42 -11.10
C TYR A 521 3.71 -9.75 -10.39
N HIS A 522 2.89 -10.55 -11.08
CA HIS A 522 1.73 -11.19 -10.47
C HIS A 522 2.17 -11.98 -9.24
N THR A 523 1.58 -11.71 -8.09
CA THR A 523 2.02 -12.26 -6.81
C THR A 523 0.96 -13.18 -6.23
N VAL A 524 1.36 -14.39 -5.86
CA VAL A 524 0.50 -15.45 -5.33
C VAL A 524 0.87 -15.75 -3.89
N PHE A 525 -0.13 -15.75 -3.02
CA PHE A 525 -0.01 -16.05 -1.60
C PHE A 525 -0.69 -17.39 -1.32
N ASP A 526 0.09 -18.46 -1.29
CA ASP A 526 -0.38 -19.84 -1.09
C ASP A 526 -0.25 -20.22 0.40
N TYR A 527 -1.33 -19.97 1.14
CA TYR A 527 -1.40 -20.28 2.56
C TYR A 527 -1.37 -21.80 2.82
N GLY A 528 -1.98 -22.57 1.93
CA GLY A 528 -2.06 -24.04 2.08
C GLY A 528 -0.69 -24.70 2.03
N LYS A 529 0.23 -24.16 1.23
CA LYS A 529 1.59 -24.68 1.07
C LYS A 529 2.66 -23.78 1.72
N LEU A 530 2.24 -22.71 2.41
CA LEU A 530 3.12 -21.73 3.06
C LEU A 530 4.23 -21.26 2.13
N ARG A 531 3.84 -20.64 1.00
CA ARG A 531 4.78 -20.14 0.00
C ARG A 531 4.24 -18.90 -0.71
N VAL A 532 5.14 -18.10 -1.25
CA VAL A 532 4.82 -16.95 -2.10
C VAL A 532 5.28 -17.26 -3.52
N GLY A 533 4.48 -16.88 -4.51
CA GLY A 533 4.77 -17.13 -5.92
C GLY A 533 4.83 -15.84 -6.73
N PHE A 534 5.72 -15.80 -7.72
CA PHE A 534 5.90 -14.64 -8.61
C PHE A 534 5.95 -15.10 -10.07
N ALA A 535 5.22 -14.40 -10.93
CA ALA A 535 5.27 -14.56 -12.37
C ALA A 535 5.18 -13.19 -13.05
N GLU A 536 5.64 -13.07 -14.30
CA GLU A 536 5.48 -11.84 -15.05
C GLU A 536 3.98 -11.51 -15.20
N ALA A 537 3.55 -10.30 -14.87
CA ALA A 537 2.17 -9.85 -15.04
C ALA A 537 1.80 -9.76 -16.53
N ALA A 538 0.53 -10.09 -16.84
CA ALA A 538 0.02 -10.11 -18.22
C ALA A 538 -0.24 -8.69 -18.77
#